data_cd2077d842186df6ccd5e3e962379b75
#
_entry.id   cd2077d842186df6ccd5e3e962379b75
#
_cell.length_a   1.000
_cell.length_b   1.000
_cell.length_c   1.000
_cell.angle_alpha   90.00
_cell.angle_beta   90.00
_cell.angle_gamma   90.00
#
_symmetry.space_group_name_H-M   'P 1'
#
loop_
_entity.id
_entity.type
_entity.pdbx_description
1 polymer ?
#
loop_
_entity_poly.entity_id
_entity_poly.type
_entity_poly.pdbx_seq_one_letter_code
_entity_poly.pdbx_strand_id
1 'polypeptide(L)'
;MSSEQARPNAITVRGANKRYGDFVALDNIDFDVPEGSLTALLGPSGSGKSTLLRAIAGLDQPDSGTVTIKGQDVTRVPPQRRGIGFVFQHYAAFKHLTVWDNVAFGLKIRKRPKSEIKEKVDNLLEVVGLVGFHTRYPSQLSGGQRQRMALARALAVDPKVLLLDEPFGALDAKVREDLRAWLRKLHEEVHVTTVLVTHDQQEALDVADRIAVLNKGRIEQVGPPAQLYDSPANAFVMSFLGAVSTLNGALVRPHDIRVGRSPEMAFASDDGTAESTGVVKATIDRIAVLGFEVRVELTSALTNTPFTAQITRGDLEALGLRDGDTVYVRATRVPTIAGSQAVLPSPEAGKAPGATAASEAPEAAETPDADALTEA
;
A
#
# COMPACT_ATOMS: atom_id res chain seq x y z
N MET A 1 0.78 -27.24 -15.01
CA MET A 1 1.28 -26.76 -13.70
C MET A 1 2.80 -26.75 -13.79
N SER A 2 3.35 -25.63 -14.26
CA SER A 2 4.81 -25.48 -14.34
C SER A 2 5.34 -25.23 -12.94
N SER A 3 6.26 -26.07 -12.49
CA SER A 3 7.03 -25.88 -11.26
C SER A 3 7.77 -24.54 -11.36
N GLU A 4 7.25 -23.51 -10.72
CA GLU A 4 7.94 -22.24 -10.51
C GLU A 4 9.15 -22.57 -9.61
N GLN A 5 10.31 -22.80 -10.21
CA GLN A 5 11.55 -22.96 -9.47
C GLN A 5 11.73 -21.72 -8.61
N ALA A 6 11.72 -21.87 -7.30
CA ALA A 6 11.85 -20.80 -6.33
C ALA A 6 13.12 -19.98 -6.67
N ARG A 7 12.93 -18.75 -7.17
CA ARG A 7 14.05 -17.83 -7.45
C ARG A 7 14.81 -17.58 -6.15
N PRO A 8 16.14 -17.51 -6.18
CA PRO A 8 16.92 -17.17 -4.98
C PRO A 8 16.51 -15.79 -4.46
N ASN A 9 16.62 -15.58 -3.15
CA ASN A 9 16.32 -14.29 -2.57
C ASN A 9 17.46 -13.30 -2.80
N ALA A 10 17.16 -12.13 -3.35
CA ALA A 10 18.10 -11.03 -3.45
C ALA A 10 18.26 -10.28 -2.13
N ILE A 11 17.17 -10.20 -1.34
CA ILE A 11 17.20 -9.64 0.01
C ILE A 11 16.60 -10.67 0.96
N THR A 12 17.24 -10.84 2.11
CA THR A 12 16.73 -11.64 3.23
C THR A 12 16.92 -10.85 4.51
N VAL A 13 15.85 -10.62 5.24
CA VAL A 13 15.85 -10.03 6.59
C VAL A 13 15.36 -11.10 7.56
N ARG A 14 16.03 -11.24 8.71
CA ARG A 14 15.66 -12.21 9.75
C ARG A 14 15.68 -11.58 11.13
N GLY A 15 14.57 -11.68 11.83
CA GLY A 15 14.40 -11.25 13.20
C GLY A 15 14.72 -9.77 13.43
N ALA A 16 14.48 -8.91 12.43
CA ALA A 16 14.85 -7.52 12.55
C ALA A 16 13.95 -6.78 13.53
N ASN A 17 14.57 -6.14 14.52
CA ASN A 17 13.90 -5.30 15.51
C ASN A 17 14.45 -3.89 15.44
N LYS A 18 13.58 -2.87 15.65
CA LYS A 18 13.98 -1.47 15.74
C LYS A 18 13.05 -0.69 16.66
N ARG A 19 13.63 0.06 17.55
CA ARG A 19 12.90 0.95 18.47
C ARG A 19 13.44 2.39 18.40
N TYR A 20 12.55 3.33 18.61
CA TYR A 20 12.86 4.75 18.78
C TYR A 20 12.21 5.21 20.09
N GLY A 21 12.98 5.24 21.17
CA GLY A 21 12.43 5.39 22.51
C GLY A 21 11.43 4.27 22.81
N ASP A 22 10.20 4.64 23.17
CA ASP A 22 9.14 3.67 23.47
C ASP A 22 8.43 3.14 22.22
N PHE A 23 8.66 3.76 21.06
CA PHE A 23 8.01 3.35 19.82
C PHE A 23 8.72 2.16 19.17
N VAL A 24 8.00 1.05 18.96
CA VAL A 24 8.47 -0.13 18.23
C VAL A 24 8.18 0.05 16.76
N ALA A 25 9.22 0.31 15.96
CA ALA A 25 9.11 0.52 14.53
C ALA A 25 9.19 -0.79 13.73
N LEU A 26 10.02 -1.75 14.19
CA LEU A 26 10.10 -3.11 13.65
C LEU A 26 10.07 -4.09 14.82
N ASP A 27 9.25 -5.12 14.70
CA ASP A 27 9.02 -6.14 15.72
C ASP A 27 9.17 -7.54 15.10
N ASN A 28 10.35 -8.11 15.26
CA ASN A 28 10.73 -9.44 14.78
C ASN A 28 10.40 -9.67 13.29
N ILE A 29 10.88 -8.79 12.42
CA ILE A 29 10.60 -8.84 10.98
C ILE A 29 11.43 -9.93 10.30
N ASP A 30 10.72 -10.87 9.66
CA ASP A 30 11.26 -11.79 8.65
C ASP A 30 10.72 -11.38 7.28
N PHE A 31 11.63 -11.11 6.31
CA PHE A 31 11.23 -10.62 5.00
C PHE A 31 12.17 -11.09 3.90
N ASP A 32 11.59 -11.65 2.84
CA ASP A 32 12.30 -12.15 1.66
C ASP A 32 11.84 -11.43 0.39
N VAL A 33 12.82 -11.01 -0.42
CA VAL A 33 12.59 -10.43 -1.75
C VAL A 33 13.27 -11.33 -2.79
N PRO A 34 12.50 -12.01 -3.64
CA PRO A 34 13.06 -12.83 -4.72
C PRO A 34 13.86 -11.99 -5.72
N GLU A 35 14.89 -12.60 -6.29
CA GLU A 35 15.72 -11.95 -7.29
C GLU A 35 14.90 -11.57 -8.54
N GLY A 36 15.11 -10.34 -9.04
CA GLY A 36 14.41 -9.82 -10.21
C GLY A 36 12.93 -9.50 -9.97
N SER A 37 12.43 -9.54 -8.72
CA SER A 37 11.04 -9.14 -8.42
C SER A 37 10.93 -7.68 -8.03
N LEU A 38 9.75 -7.10 -8.28
CA LEU A 38 9.31 -5.83 -7.70
C LEU A 38 8.38 -6.14 -6.51
N THR A 39 8.86 -5.89 -5.30
CA THR A 39 8.11 -6.14 -4.07
C THR A 39 7.70 -4.82 -3.42
N ALA A 40 6.40 -4.61 -3.17
CA ALA A 40 5.90 -3.45 -2.47
C ALA A 40 5.81 -3.71 -0.95
N LEU A 41 6.30 -2.76 -0.15
CA LEU A 41 6.01 -2.65 1.28
C LEU A 41 4.82 -1.73 1.45
N LEU A 42 3.67 -2.27 1.82
CA LEU A 42 2.40 -1.58 1.91
C LEU A 42 1.91 -1.56 3.36
N GLY A 43 1.25 -0.49 3.78
CA GLY A 43 0.72 -0.39 5.14
C GLY A 43 0.42 1.05 5.56
N PRO A 44 -0.29 1.27 6.67
CA PRO A 44 -0.61 2.60 7.16
C PRO A 44 0.65 3.39 7.56
N SER A 45 0.49 4.70 7.76
CA SER A 45 1.56 5.54 8.28
C SER A 45 2.02 5.02 9.65
N GLY A 46 3.34 5.02 9.90
CA GLY A 46 3.90 4.49 11.16
C GLY A 46 3.97 2.96 11.27
N SER A 47 3.63 2.19 10.22
CA SER A 47 3.70 0.72 10.27
C SER A 47 5.11 0.11 10.18
N GLY A 48 6.15 0.93 9.96
CA GLY A 48 7.54 0.46 9.89
C GLY A 48 8.15 0.34 8.49
N LYS A 49 7.40 0.62 7.40
CA LYS A 49 7.85 0.46 6.00
C LYS A 49 9.17 1.16 5.68
N SER A 50 9.22 2.49 5.88
CA SER A 50 10.44 3.27 5.60
C SER A 50 11.57 2.90 6.54
N THR A 51 11.27 2.48 7.79
CA THR A 51 12.29 1.97 8.71
C THR A 51 12.91 0.68 8.19
N LEU A 52 12.08 -0.28 7.72
CA LEU A 52 12.57 -1.52 7.11
C LEU A 52 13.39 -1.24 5.85
N LEU A 53 12.90 -0.35 4.97
CA LEU A 53 13.63 0.05 3.77
C LEU A 53 14.99 0.67 4.10
N ARG A 54 15.06 1.57 5.10
CA ARG A 54 16.30 2.19 5.58
C ARG A 54 17.23 1.20 6.25
N ALA A 55 16.71 0.20 6.95
CA ALA A 55 17.50 -0.88 7.53
C ALA A 55 18.16 -1.73 6.43
N ILE A 56 17.41 -2.08 5.37
CA ILE A 56 17.95 -2.77 4.18
C ILE A 56 19.02 -1.91 3.51
N ALA A 57 18.78 -0.60 3.40
CA ALA A 57 19.73 0.34 2.81
C ALA A 57 20.99 0.56 3.66
N GLY A 58 20.95 0.28 4.96
CA GLY A 58 22.02 0.61 5.92
C GLY A 58 22.08 2.09 6.28
N LEU A 59 21.01 2.82 6.00
CA LEU A 59 20.82 4.22 6.43
C LEU A 59 20.41 4.29 7.91
N ASP A 60 19.79 3.21 8.39
CA ASP A 60 19.49 2.99 9.79
C ASP A 60 19.86 1.55 10.14
N GLN A 61 20.40 1.30 11.32
CA GLN A 61 20.75 -0.05 11.73
C GLN A 61 19.61 -0.65 12.58
N PRO A 62 19.21 -1.90 12.33
CA PRO A 62 18.33 -2.61 13.24
C PRO A 62 19.03 -2.82 14.59
N ASP A 63 18.26 -2.83 15.66
CA ASP A 63 18.78 -3.05 17.02
C ASP A 63 19.18 -4.52 17.21
N SER A 64 18.46 -5.44 16.51
CA SER A 64 18.80 -6.86 16.42
C SER A 64 18.32 -7.44 15.10
N GLY A 65 18.73 -8.66 14.78
CA GLY A 65 18.43 -9.34 13.54
C GLY A 65 19.52 -9.13 12.49
N THR A 66 19.29 -9.67 11.28
CA THR A 66 20.26 -9.67 10.18
C THR A 66 19.62 -9.21 8.87
N VAL A 67 20.43 -8.57 8.03
CA VAL A 67 20.08 -8.17 6.65
C VAL A 67 21.11 -8.76 5.70
N THR A 68 20.66 -9.55 4.74
CA THR A 68 21.49 -10.19 3.72
C THR A 68 21.09 -9.68 2.33
N ILE A 69 22.06 -9.32 1.48
CA ILE A 69 21.84 -8.92 0.08
C ILE A 69 22.68 -9.83 -0.80
N LYS A 70 22.03 -10.55 -1.75
CA LYS A 70 22.67 -11.52 -2.64
C LYS A 70 23.56 -12.51 -1.87
N GLY A 71 23.03 -13.06 -0.76
CA GLY A 71 23.75 -14.03 0.08
C GLY A 71 24.85 -13.46 0.98
N GLN A 72 25.12 -12.16 0.90
CA GLN A 72 26.11 -11.48 1.74
C GLN A 72 25.45 -10.77 2.92
N ASP A 73 25.88 -11.06 4.14
CA ASP A 73 25.47 -10.29 5.33
C ASP A 73 25.98 -8.86 5.22
N VAL A 74 25.00 -7.93 5.21
CA VAL A 74 25.27 -6.49 5.11
C VAL A 74 24.80 -5.72 6.33
N THR A 75 24.41 -6.40 7.39
CA THR A 75 23.80 -5.80 8.60
C THR A 75 24.60 -4.60 9.12
N ARG A 76 25.93 -4.74 9.20
CA ARG A 76 26.85 -3.68 9.67
C ARG A 76 27.63 -3.00 8.54
N VAL A 77 27.34 -3.33 7.28
CA VAL A 77 28.01 -2.72 6.12
C VAL A 77 27.40 -1.34 5.86
N PRO A 78 28.21 -0.28 5.67
CA PRO A 78 27.68 1.05 5.39
C PRO A 78 27.02 1.12 4.02
N PRO A 79 26.03 2.03 3.80
CA PRO A 79 25.21 2.09 2.58
C PRO A 79 26.01 2.09 1.28
N GLN A 80 27.13 2.83 1.24
CA GLN A 80 27.99 2.98 0.05
C GLN A 80 28.60 1.68 -0.43
N ARG A 81 28.67 0.66 0.42
CA ARG A 81 29.28 -0.65 0.12
C ARG A 81 28.25 -1.78 -0.05
N ARG A 82 26.93 -1.51 0.10
CA ARG A 82 25.88 -2.52 -0.05
C ARG A 82 25.50 -2.80 -1.51
N GLY A 83 25.96 -1.97 -2.45
CA GLY A 83 25.62 -2.12 -3.88
C GLY A 83 24.15 -1.86 -4.19
N ILE A 84 23.54 -0.91 -3.51
CA ILE A 84 22.14 -0.52 -3.67
C ILE A 84 21.99 0.80 -4.42
N GLY A 85 20.87 0.96 -5.14
CA GLY A 85 20.35 2.24 -5.59
C GLY A 85 19.22 2.68 -4.67
N PHE A 86 19.20 3.93 -4.25
CA PHE A 86 18.16 4.45 -3.36
C PHE A 86 17.52 5.72 -3.95
N VAL A 87 16.18 5.73 -4.01
CA VAL A 87 15.40 6.92 -4.39
C VAL A 87 14.61 7.36 -3.18
N PHE A 88 14.88 8.57 -2.70
CA PHE A 88 14.21 9.19 -1.56
C PHE A 88 12.87 9.81 -1.97
N GLN A 89 11.94 9.91 -1.04
CA GLN A 89 10.61 10.50 -1.19
C GLN A 89 10.64 11.91 -1.86
N HIS A 90 11.63 12.73 -1.54
CA HIS A 90 11.81 14.07 -2.13
C HIS A 90 12.86 14.09 -3.24
N TYR A 91 13.15 12.93 -3.88
CA TYR A 91 14.08 12.75 -4.99
C TYR A 91 15.54 13.10 -4.70
N ALA A 92 15.83 13.86 -3.65
CA ALA A 92 17.17 14.31 -3.23
C ALA A 92 18.06 14.78 -4.39
N ALA A 93 17.47 15.57 -5.31
CA ALA A 93 18.20 16.09 -6.48
C ALA A 93 19.27 17.10 -6.08
N PHE A 94 20.45 17.02 -6.69
CA PHE A 94 21.50 18.03 -6.56
C PHE A 94 21.10 19.27 -7.36
N LYS A 95 20.51 20.26 -6.69
CA LYS A 95 19.88 21.45 -7.32
C LYS A 95 20.83 22.28 -8.19
N HIS A 96 22.12 22.25 -7.86
CA HIS A 96 23.19 22.99 -8.55
C HIS A 96 23.83 22.24 -9.72
N LEU A 97 23.44 20.99 -9.95
CA LEU A 97 23.91 20.14 -11.03
C LEU A 97 22.84 20.02 -12.11
N THR A 98 23.27 19.88 -13.38
CA THR A 98 22.38 19.57 -14.49
C THR A 98 21.76 18.19 -14.34
N VAL A 99 20.77 17.84 -15.17
CA VAL A 99 20.19 16.49 -15.26
C VAL A 99 21.28 15.46 -15.54
N TRP A 100 22.11 15.74 -16.53
CA TRP A 100 23.23 14.87 -16.90
C TRP A 100 24.21 14.67 -15.74
N ASP A 101 24.61 15.75 -15.08
CA ASP A 101 25.52 15.69 -13.93
C ASP A 101 24.91 15.00 -12.72
N ASN A 102 23.62 15.12 -12.48
CA ASN A 102 22.91 14.37 -11.45
C ASN A 102 23.04 12.86 -11.69
N VAL A 103 22.76 12.39 -12.92
CA VAL A 103 22.86 10.97 -13.27
C VAL A 103 24.32 10.49 -13.26
N ALA A 104 25.25 11.30 -13.75
CA ALA A 104 26.68 11.00 -13.79
C ALA A 104 27.35 10.97 -12.41
N PHE A 105 26.73 11.57 -11.39
CA PHE A 105 27.35 11.85 -10.09
C PHE A 105 28.00 10.61 -9.46
N GLY A 106 27.25 9.51 -9.33
CA GLY A 106 27.76 8.27 -8.74
C GLY A 106 28.92 7.64 -9.50
N LEU A 107 28.92 7.75 -10.83
CA LEU A 107 29.98 7.25 -11.69
C LEU A 107 31.26 8.11 -11.56
N LYS A 108 31.09 9.45 -11.46
CA LYS A 108 32.20 10.39 -11.23
C LYS A 108 32.92 10.13 -9.90
N ILE A 109 32.16 9.91 -8.81
CA ILE A 109 32.72 9.56 -7.51
C ILE A 109 33.51 8.23 -7.56
N ARG A 110 33.00 7.26 -8.35
CA ARG A 110 33.68 5.98 -8.56
C ARG A 110 34.85 6.06 -9.55
N LYS A 111 35.19 7.28 -10.03
CA LYS A 111 36.29 7.55 -10.96
C LYS A 111 36.24 6.73 -12.24
N ARG A 112 35.03 6.48 -12.79
CA ARG A 112 34.89 5.78 -14.06
C ARG A 112 35.42 6.61 -15.23
N PRO A 113 35.88 6.00 -16.34
CA PRO A 113 36.32 6.71 -17.54
C PRO A 113 35.24 7.63 -18.10
N LYS A 114 35.62 8.79 -18.62
CA LYS A 114 34.67 9.78 -19.18
C LYS A 114 33.81 9.23 -20.32
N SER A 115 34.39 8.36 -21.17
CA SER A 115 33.67 7.69 -22.25
C SER A 115 32.55 6.77 -21.74
N GLU A 116 32.85 5.94 -20.74
CA GLU A 116 31.87 5.08 -20.07
C GLU A 116 30.74 5.87 -19.39
N ILE A 117 31.12 6.98 -18.70
CA ILE A 117 30.13 7.86 -18.07
C ILE A 117 29.17 8.42 -19.12
N LYS A 118 29.73 8.93 -20.24
CA LYS A 118 28.92 9.55 -21.30
C LYS A 118 27.92 8.55 -21.88
N GLU A 119 28.42 7.41 -22.35
CA GLU A 119 27.61 6.36 -22.95
C GLU A 119 26.49 5.90 -22.01
N LYS A 120 26.83 5.60 -20.74
CA LYS A 120 25.88 5.10 -19.76
C LYS A 120 24.84 6.12 -19.37
N VAL A 121 25.23 7.39 -19.19
CA VAL A 121 24.28 8.45 -18.83
C VAL A 121 23.34 8.77 -19.97
N ASP A 122 23.85 8.86 -21.21
CA ASP A 122 23.04 9.13 -22.39
C ASP A 122 22.01 7.99 -22.62
N ASN A 123 22.42 6.72 -22.49
CA ASN A 123 21.52 5.57 -22.55
C ASN A 123 20.46 5.62 -21.44
N LEU A 124 20.85 5.88 -20.18
CA LEU A 124 19.89 5.96 -19.08
C LEU A 124 18.88 7.10 -19.26
N LEU A 125 19.33 8.26 -19.79
CA LEU A 125 18.43 9.37 -20.08
C LEU A 125 17.43 9.03 -21.20
N GLU A 126 17.83 8.20 -22.16
CA GLU A 126 16.93 7.63 -23.17
C GLU A 126 15.90 6.69 -22.54
N VAL A 127 16.36 5.71 -21.75
CA VAL A 127 15.51 4.72 -21.05
C VAL A 127 14.47 5.41 -20.15
N VAL A 128 14.85 6.47 -19.43
CA VAL A 128 13.91 7.20 -18.58
C VAL A 128 13.10 8.29 -19.31
N GLY A 129 13.26 8.43 -20.64
CA GLY A 129 12.51 9.38 -21.44
C GLY A 129 12.87 10.85 -21.15
N LEU A 130 14.15 11.13 -20.87
CA LEU A 130 14.69 12.48 -20.62
C LEU A 130 15.68 12.92 -21.70
N VAL A 131 15.54 12.42 -22.92
CA VAL A 131 16.31 12.90 -24.09
C VAL A 131 16.06 14.39 -24.28
N GLY A 132 17.12 15.17 -24.50
CA GLY A 132 17.04 16.63 -24.66
C GLY A 132 16.99 17.44 -23.36
N PHE A 133 17.01 16.78 -22.19
CA PHE A 133 17.02 17.45 -20.88
C PHE A 133 18.42 17.53 -20.24
N HIS A 134 19.45 17.09 -20.91
CA HIS A 134 20.83 16.94 -20.38
C HIS A 134 21.36 18.18 -19.66
N THR A 135 21.14 19.35 -20.22
CA THR A 135 21.64 20.65 -19.72
C THR A 135 20.69 21.36 -18.77
N ARG A 136 19.46 20.83 -18.60
CA ARG A 136 18.47 21.43 -17.68
C ARG A 136 18.84 21.16 -16.23
N TYR A 137 18.37 22.04 -15.35
CA TYR A 137 18.49 21.89 -13.90
C TYR A 137 17.22 21.28 -13.30
N PRO A 138 17.29 20.64 -12.12
CA PRO A 138 16.11 20.04 -11.46
C PRO A 138 14.93 21.00 -11.25
N SER A 139 15.20 22.29 -11.07
CA SER A 139 14.17 23.35 -10.96
C SER A 139 13.35 23.55 -12.23
N GLN A 140 13.87 23.13 -13.38
CA GLN A 140 13.24 23.27 -14.69
C GLN A 140 12.46 22.00 -15.10
N LEU A 141 12.36 21.02 -14.21
CA LEU A 141 11.68 19.73 -14.44
C LEU A 141 10.32 19.69 -13.73
N SER A 142 9.36 18.98 -14.33
CA SER A 142 8.14 18.57 -13.62
C SER A 142 8.44 17.56 -12.49
N GLY A 143 7.48 17.29 -11.62
CA GLY A 143 7.61 16.30 -10.56
C GLY A 143 8.00 14.91 -11.09
N GLY A 144 7.27 14.42 -12.10
CA GLY A 144 7.57 13.12 -12.73
C GLY A 144 8.93 13.08 -13.43
N GLN A 145 9.35 14.19 -14.06
CA GLN A 145 10.68 14.28 -14.68
C GLN A 145 11.80 14.25 -13.62
N ARG A 146 11.62 14.93 -12.48
CA ARG A 146 12.57 14.85 -11.35
C ARG A 146 12.70 13.43 -10.82
N GLN A 147 11.60 12.73 -10.73
CA GLN A 147 11.60 11.33 -10.28
C GLN A 147 12.33 10.42 -11.26
N ARG A 148 12.04 10.52 -12.57
CA ARG A 148 12.75 9.75 -13.61
C ARG A 148 14.25 10.02 -13.59
N MET A 149 14.67 11.27 -13.39
CA MET A 149 16.08 11.62 -13.19
C MET A 149 16.66 10.96 -11.93
N ALA A 150 15.94 10.95 -10.81
CA ALA A 150 16.40 10.30 -9.57
C ALA A 150 16.56 8.78 -9.76
N LEU A 151 15.65 8.16 -10.51
CA LEU A 151 15.73 6.74 -10.88
C LEU A 151 16.95 6.46 -11.78
N ALA A 152 17.16 7.25 -12.83
CA ALA A 152 18.34 7.14 -13.69
C ALA A 152 19.64 7.25 -12.88
N ARG A 153 19.70 8.20 -11.94
CA ARG A 153 20.82 8.36 -11.02
C ARG A 153 21.06 7.12 -10.15
N ALA A 154 19.99 6.51 -9.63
CA ALA A 154 20.09 5.31 -8.82
C ALA A 154 20.54 4.09 -9.64
N LEU A 155 20.08 3.98 -10.89
CA LEU A 155 20.46 2.90 -11.83
C LEU A 155 21.88 3.06 -12.39
N ALA A 156 22.39 4.29 -12.47
CA ALA A 156 23.69 4.57 -13.09
C ALA A 156 24.86 3.78 -12.47
N VAL A 157 24.75 3.40 -11.22
CA VAL A 157 25.79 2.69 -10.48
C VAL A 157 25.70 1.17 -10.54
N ASP A 158 24.84 0.59 -11.40
CA ASP A 158 24.54 -0.83 -11.52
C ASP A 158 24.22 -1.46 -10.16
N PRO A 159 23.12 -1.03 -9.53
CA PRO A 159 22.78 -1.54 -8.22
C PRO A 159 22.34 -3.01 -8.29
N LYS A 160 22.70 -3.80 -7.29
CA LYS A 160 22.18 -5.16 -7.08
C LYS A 160 20.69 -5.16 -6.74
N VAL A 161 20.26 -4.09 -6.06
CA VAL A 161 18.89 -3.87 -5.57
C VAL A 161 18.56 -2.38 -5.66
N LEU A 162 17.33 -2.07 -6.06
CA LEU A 162 16.77 -0.73 -6.11
C LEU A 162 15.74 -0.55 -4.98
N LEU A 163 15.89 0.50 -4.19
CA LEU A 163 15.03 0.82 -3.05
C LEU A 163 14.33 2.16 -3.31
N LEU A 164 13.00 2.18 -3.29
CA LEU A 164 12.18 3.34 -3.62
C LEU A 164 11.32 3.71 -2.40
N ASP A 165 11.57 4.87 -1.79
CA ASP A 165 10.81 5.36 -0.63
C ASP A 165 9.74 6.34 -1.10
N GLU A 166 8.46 5.93 -1.15
CA GLU A 166 7.28 6.68 -1.58
C GLU A 166 7.48 7.46 -2.91
N PRO A 167 7.87 6.79 -3.99
CA PRO A 167 8.29 7.48 -5.21
C PRO A 167 7.15 8.27 -5.89
N PHE A 168 5.88 8.03 -5.57
CA PHE A 168 4.72 8.66 -6.22
C PHE A 168 4.05 9.75 -5.36
N GLY A 169 4.51 9.98 -4.13
CA GLY A 169 3.79 10.73 -3.09
C GLY A 169 3.50 12.21 -3.38
N ALA A 170 4.30 12.89 -4.22
CA ALA A 170 4.19 14.34 -4.46
C ALA A 170 3.69 14.69 -5.87
N LEU A 171 2.91 13.80 -6.50
CA LEU A 171 2.48 13.95 -7.90
C LEU A 171 0.95 14.06 -8.00
N ASP A 172 0.46 14.77 -9.02
CA ASP A 172 -0.95 14.75 -9.39
C ASP A 172 -1.40 13.36 -9.89
N ALA A 173 -2.71 13.09 -9.89
CA ALA A 173 -3.26 11.77 -10.16
C ALA A 173 -2.85 11.21 -11.54
N LYS A 174 -2.89 12.05 -12.59
CA LYS A 174 -2.56 11.62 -13.95
C LYS A 174 -1.07 11.30 -14.10
N VAL A 175 -0.21 12.19 -13.60
CA VAL A 175 1.25 11.96 -13.63
C VAL A 175 1.63 10.73 -12.82
N ARG A 176 0.91 10.46 -11.71
CA ARG A 176 1.11 9.26 -10.89
C ARG A 176 0.76 7.98 -11.66
N GLU A 177 -0.37 7.98 -12.38
CA GLU A 177 -0.81 6.85 -13.22
C GLU A 177 0.22 6.56 -14.33
N ASP A 178 0.61 7.59 -15.10
CA ASP A 178 1.59 7.48 -16.17
C ASP A 178 2.95 6.95 -15.65
N LEU A 179 3.31 7.36 -14.43
CA LEU A 179 4.59 6.98 -13.83
C LEU A 179 4.56 5.55 -13.28
N ARG A 180 3.42 5.07 -12.75
CA ARG A 180 3.24 3.66 -12.36
C ARG A 180 3.40 2.73 -13.57
N ALA A 181 2.68 3.01 -14.65
CA ALA A 181 2.77 2.25 -15.90
C ALA A 181 4.20 2.25 -16.44
N TRP A 182 4.87 3.42 -16.41
CA TRP A 182 6.25 3.54 -16.84
C TRP A 182 7.21 2.75 -15.92
N LEU A 183 7.07 2.81 -14.58
CA LEU A 183 7.92 2.06 -13.66
C LEU A 183 7.77 0.55 -13.85
N ARG A 184 6.54 0.07 -14.09
CA ARG A 184 6.28 -1.34 -14.40
C ARG A 184 7.03 -1.78 -15.66
N LYS A 185 6.93 -1.00 -16.75
CA LYS A 185 7.64 -1.26 -18.00
C LYS A 185 9.16 -1.24 -17.80
N LEU A 186 9.68 -0.23 -17.09
CA LEU A 186 11.12 -0.16 -16.79
C LEU A 186 11.60 -1.39 -16.02
N HIS A 187 10.83 -1.85 -15.02
CA HIS A 187 11.17 -3.06 -14.28
C HIS A 187 11.24 -4.31 -15.19
N GLU A 188 10.30 -4.43 -16.12
CA GLU A 188 10.27 -5.52 -17.12
C GLU A 188 11.44 -5.47 -18.11
N GLU A 189 11.99 -4.29 -18.40
CA GLU A 189 13.15 -4.12 -19.28
C GLU A 189 14.49 -4.34 -18.55
N VAL A 190 14.61 -3.84 -17.32
CA VAL A 190 15.91 -3.79 -16.60
C VAL A 190 16.09 -5.00 -15.67
N HIS A 191 15.01 -5.63 -15.21
CA HIS A 191 15.00 -6.80 -14.33
C HIS A 191 15.78 -6.63 -13.01
N VAL A 192 15.94 -5.40 -12.51
CA VAL A 192 16.59 -5.14 -11.22
C VAL A 192 15.63 -5.44 -10.07
N THR A 193 16.07 -6.23 -9.10
CA THR A 193 15.30 -6.46 -7.88
C THR A 193 14.95 -5.13 -7.22
N THR A 194 13.66 -4.87 -7.03
CA THR A 194 13.17 -3.58 -6.55
C THR A 194 12.30 -3.74 -5.31
N VAL A 195 12.52 -2.91 -4.29
CA VAL A 195 11.62 -2.75 -3.15
C VAL A 195 11.03 -1.35 -3.21
N LEU A 196 9.70 -1.29 -3.21
CA LEU A 196 8.91 -0.07 -3.25
C LEU A 196 8.16 0.13 -1.94
N VAL A 197 8.32 1.26 -1.27
CA VAL A 197 7.46 1.65 -0.14
C VAL A 197 6.34 2.53 -0.65
N THR A 198 5.12 2.22 -0.26
CA THR A 198 3.95 3.06 -0.50
C THR A 198 2.90 2.88 0.60
N HIS A 199 2.04 3.86 0.77
CA HIS A 199 0.81 3.78 1.57
C HIS A 199 -0.45 3.69 0.69
N ASP A 200 -0.30 3.82 -0.62
CA ASP A 200 -1.37 3.74 -1.61
C ASP A 200 -1.53 2.30 -2.11
N GLN A 201 -2.74 1.75 -1.91
CA GLN A 201 -3.10 0.39 -2.29
C GLN A 201 -3.02 0.18 -3.81
N GLN A 202 -3.51 1.17 -4.57
CA GLN A 202 -3.52 1.11 -6.03
C GLN A 202 -2.11 1.04 -6.60
N GLU A 203 -1.18 1.81 -6.03
CA GLU A 203 0.23 1.78 -6.43
C GLU A 203 0.84 0.38 -6.24
N ALA A 204 0.58 -0.24 -5.08
CA ALA A 204 1.10 -1.58 -4.80
C ALA A 204 0.46 -2.64 -5.71
N LEU A 205 -0.87 -2.57 -5.92
CA LEU A 205 -1.60 -3.54 -6.73
C LEU A 205 -1.24 -3.46 -8.23
N ASP A 206 -1.01 -2.23 -8.75
CA ASP A 206 -0.73 -2.01 -10.18
C ASP A 206 0.71 -2.37 -10.57
N VAL A 207 1.67 -2.15 -9.65
CA VAL A 207 3.09 -2.16 -10.02
C VAL A 207 3.82 -3.41 -9.52
N ALA A 208 3.44 -3.97 -8.36
CA ALA A 208 4.22 -5.00 -7.70
C ALA A 208 3.92 -6.43 -8.17
N ASP A 209 4.97 -7.26 -8.24
CA ASP A 209 4.83 -8.72 -8.39
C ASP A 209 4.42 -9.37 -7.06
N ARG A 210 4.86 -8.78 -5.95
CA ARG A 210 4.56 -9.21 -4.58
C ARG A 210 4.31 -8.02 -3.68
N ILE A 211 3.44 -8.18 -2.72
CA ILE A 211 3.14 -7.15 -1.70
C ILE A 211 3.40 -7.76 -0.33
N ALA A 212 4.12 -7.03 0.52
CA ALA A 212 4.22 -7.29 1.95
C ALA A 212 3.40 -6.22 2.69
N VAL A 213 2.34 -6.66 3.38
CA VAL A 213 1.49 -5.76 4.17
C VAL A 213 2.05 -5.66 5.58
N LEU A 214 2.42 -4.45 5.99
CA LEU A 214 2.96 -4.14 7.31
C LEU A 214 1.91 -3.43 8.17
N ASN A 215 1.86 -3.83 9.44
CA ASN A 215 1.03 -3.20 10.45
C ASN A 215 1.75 -3.22 11.80
N LYS A 216 1.82 -2.08 12.49
CA LYS A 216 2.41 -1.96 13.84
C LYS A 216 3.77 -2.66 13.99
N GLY A 217 4.65 -2.47 13.01
CA GLY A 217 6.00 -3.03 13.02
C GLY A 217 6.10 -4.51 12.64
N ARG A 218 5.02 -5.18 12.25
CA ARG A 218 4.98 -6.59 11.86
C ARG A 218 4.51 -6.78 10.42
N ILE A 219 4.93 -7.87 9.79
CA ILE A 219 4.40 -8.30 8.50
C ILE A 219 3.17 -9.16 8.75
N GLU A 220 2.02 -8.74 8.22
CA GLU A 220 0.74 -9.45 8.34
C GLU A 220 0.60 -10.54 7.26
N GLN A 221 1.01 -10.21 6.02
CA GLN A 221 0.95 -11.12 4.89
C GLN A 221 1.93 -10.72 3.79
N VAL A 222 2.49 -11.71 3.08
CA VAL A 222 3.30 -11.50 1.87
C VAL A 222 2.80 -12.43 0.77
N GLY A 223 2.58 -11.89 -0.43
CA GLY A 223 2.15 -12.70 -1.58
C GLY A 223 1.95 -11.87 -2.84
N PRO A 224 1.54 -12.50 -3.94
CA PRO A 224 1.08 -11.79 -5.14
C PRO A 224 -0.17 -10.95 -4.85
N PRO A 225 -0.39 -9.82 -5.57
CA PRO A 225 -1.55 -8.94 -5.37
C PRO A 225 -2.90 -9.69 -5.31
N ALA A 226 -3.15 -10.56 -6.28
CA ALA A 226 -4.39 -11.34 -6.36
C ALA A 226 -4.59 -12.22 -5.11
N GLN A 227 -3.54 -12.88 -4.61
CA GLN A 227 -3.62 -13.73 -3.41
C GLN A 227 -4.00 -12.90 -2.17
N LEU A 228 -3.40 -11.72 -1.99
CA LEU A 228 -3.70 -10.87 -0.84
C LEU A 228 -5.14 -10.34 -0.87
N TYR A 229 -5.63 -10.05 -2.06
CA TYR A 229 -6.98 -9.54 -2.27
C TYR A 229 -8.04 -10.63 -2.09
N ASP A 230 -7.82 -11.82 -2.67
CA ASP A 230 -8.75 -12.94 -2.72
C ASP A 230 -8.72 -13.82 -1.48
N SER A 231 -7.56 -13.92 -0.82
CA SER A 231 -7.31 -14.79 0.34
C SER A 231 -6.53 -14.03 1.42
N PRO A 232 -7.12 -12.99 2.01
CA PRO A 232 -6.46 -12.19 3.05
C PRO A 232 -6.22 -13.04 4.30
N ALA A 233 -5.03 -12.89 4.91
CA ALA A 233 -4.66 -13.64 6.10
C ALA A 233 -5.50 -13.28 7.33
N ASN A 234 -6.00 -12.05 7.39
CA ASN A 234 -6.83 -11.57 8.51
C ASN A 234 -7.71 -10.39 8.09
N ALA A 235 -8.60 -9.98 8.99
CA ALA A 235 -9.52 -8.87 8.77
C ALA A 235 -8.80 -7.53 8.51
N PHE A 236 -7.61 -7.32 9.10
CA PHE A 236 -6.82 -6.12 8.83
C PHE A 236 -6.38 -6.07 7.37
N VAL A 237 -5.76 -7.13 6.86
CA VAL A 237 -5.33 -7.20 5.45
C VAL A 237 -6.51 -7.01 4.50
N MET A 238 -7.65 -7.66 4.81
CA MET A 238 -8.87 -7.52 4.03
C MET A 238 -9.34 -6.05 3.97
N SER A 239 -9.51 -5.42 5.12
CA SER A 239 -10.00 -4.03 5.19
C SER A 239 -9.00 -3.01 4.66
N PHE A 240 -7.72 -3.32 4.79
CA PHE A 240 -6.65 -2.44 4.32
C PHE A 240 -6.49 -2.47 2.79
N LEU A 241 -6.77 -3.59 2.11
CA LEU A 241 -6.66 -3.72 0.65
C LEU A 241 -7.92 -3.33 -0.14
N GLY A 242 -8.93 -2.83 0.51
CA GLY A 242 -10.13 -2.32 -0.14
C GLY A 242 -11.35 -2.30 0.77
N ALA A 243 -12.44 -1.75 0.26
CA ALA A 243 -13.68 -1.66 1.00
C ALA A 243 -14.19 -3.04 1.44
N VAL A 244 -14.78 -3.08 2.63
CA VAL A 244 -15.37 -4.28 3.23
C VAL A 244 -16.75 -3.95 3.77
N SER A 245 -17.70 -4.84 3.54
CA SER A 245 -19.03 -4.83 4.13
C SER A 245 -19.20 -6.02 5.06
N THR A 246 -20.06 -5.88 6.05
CA THR A 246 -20.45 -7.00 6.92
C THR A 246 -21.86 -7.46 6.54
N LEU A 247 -21.98 -8.68 6.06
CA LEU A 247 -23.28 -9.28 5.71
C LEU A 247 -23.46 -10.59 6.50
N ASN A 248 -24.52 -10.67 7.32
CA ASN A 248 -24.78 -11.82 8.21
C ASN A 248 -23.57 -12.21 9.09
N GLY A 249 -22.80 -11.23 9.56
CA GLY A 249 -21.60 -11.49 10.39
C GLY A 249 -20.34 -11.87 9.61
N ALA A 250 -20.44 -12.10 8.29
CA ALA A 250 -19.31 -12.35 7.41
C ALA A 250 -18.76 -11.07 6.82
N LEU A 251 -17.43 -10.95 6.69
CA LEU A 251 -16.77 -9.89 5.98
C LEU A 251 -16.76 -10.21 4.48
N VAL A 252 -17.31 -9.31 3.67
CA VAL A 252 -17.46 -9.49 2.21
C VAL A 252 -17.01 -8.25 1.46
N ARG A 253 -16.62 -8.40 0.20
CA ARG A 253 -16.34 -7.25 -0.67
C ARG A 253 -17.65 -6.65 -1.19
N PRO A 254 -17.80 -5.32 -1.27
CA PRO A 254 -19.03 -4.70 -1.77
C PRO A 254 -19.43 -5.15 -3.18
N HIS A 255 -18.47 -5.44 -4.05
CA HIS A 255 -18.71 -5.94 -5.42
C HIS A 255 -19.05 -7.44 -5.48
N ASP A 256 -18.81 -8.19 -4.40
CA ASP A 256 -19.25 -9.57 -4.24
C ASP A 256 -20.68 -9.65 -3.67
N ILE A 257 -21.34 -8.52 -3.40
CA ILE A 257 -22.73 -8.47 -2.97
C ILE A 257 -23.62 -8.27 -4.18
N ARG A 258 -24.41 -9.28 -4.49
CA ARG A 258 -25.44 -9.20 -5.52
C ARG A 258 -26.72 -8.62 -4.96
N VAL A 259 -27.36 -7.72 -5.73
CA VAL A 259 -28.63 -7.07 -5.39
C VAL A 259 -29.70 -7.57 -6.36
N GLY A 260 -30.90 -7.92 -5.86
CA GLY A 260 -32.03 -8.33 -6.66
C GLY A 260 -33.35 -7.79 -6.12
N ARG A 261 -34.38 -7.67 -6.99
CA ARG A 261 -35.74 -7.24 -6.60
C ARG A 261 -36.52 -8.36 -5.90
N SER A 262 -36.14 -9.62 -6.11
CA SER A 262 -36.70 -10.78 -5.41
C SER A 262 -35.61 -11.72 -4.93
N PRO A 263 -35.91 -12.65 -4.00
CA PRO A 263 -34.93 -13.63 -3.56
C PRO A 263 -34.34 -14.45 -4.73
N GLU A 264 -35.16 -14.83 -5.71
CA GLU A 264 -34.73 -15.62 -6.89
C GLU A 264 -33.74 -14.85 -7.77
N MET A 265 -33.92 -13.54 -7.92
CA MET A 265 -33.01 -12.69 -8.70
C MET A 265 -31.65 -12.56 -8.02
N ALA A 266 -31.59 -12.63 -6.69
CA ALA A 266 -30.34 -12.63 -5.97
C ALA A 266 -29.55 -13.95 -6.16
N PHE A 267 -30.20 -15.04 -6.57
CA PHE A 267 -29.61 -16.35 -6.88
C PHE A 267 -29.23 -16.54 -8.35
N ALA A 268 -29.73 -15.72 -9.26
CA ALA A 268 -29.48 -15.91 -10.71
C ALA A 268 -27.99 -15.89 -11.04
N SER A 269 -27.47 -16.96 -11.67
CA SER A 269 -26.07 -17.16 -12.09
C SER A 269 -25.06 -17.61 -10.98
N ASP A 270 -25.41 -18.63 -10.21
CA ASP A 270 -24.45 -19.27 -9.30
C ASP A 270 -24.04 -20.64 -9.84
N ASP A 271 -22.74 -20.87 -10.02
CA ASP A 271 -22.17 -22.17 -10.39
C ASP A 271 -21.98 -23.13 -9.17
N GLY A 272 -22.59 -22.80 -8.06
CA GLY A 272 -22.76 -23.71 -6.92
C GLY A 272 -21.53 -23.96 -6.05
N THR A 273 -20.46 -23.15 -6.17
CA THR A 273 -19.19 -23.41 -5.49
C THR A 273 -18.89 -22.51 -4.27
N ALA A 274 -19.75 -21.55 -3.91
CA ALA A 274 -19.54 -20.68 -2.77
C ALA A 274 -20.43 -21.06 -1.58
N GLU A 275 -19.85 -21.15 -0.39
CA GLU A 275 -20.59 -21.12 0.89
C GLU A 275 -21.36 -19.80 0.94
N SER A 276 -22.59 -19.82 0.44
CA SER A 276 -23.41 -18.62 0.34
C SER A 276 -23.93 -18.23 1.71
N THR A 277 -23.61 -17.03 2.18
CA THR A 277 -24.44 -16.37 3.18
C THR A 277 -25.87 -16.31 2.62
N GLY A 278 -26.88 -16.72 3.39
CA GLY A 278 -28.28 -16.71 2.93
C GLY A 278 -28.72 -15.33 2.43
N VAL A 279 -29.79 -15.30 1.65
CA VAL A 279 -30.37 -14.03 1.15
C VAL A 279 -30.84 -13.17 2.31
N VAL A 280 -30.46 -11.89 2.29
CA VAL A 280 -30.84 -10.89 3.26
C VAL A 280 -31.79 -9.87 2.63
N LYS A 281 -32.90 -9.59 3.28
CA LYS A 281 -33.78 -8.47 2.93
C LYS A 281 -33.19 -7.17 3.49
N ALA A 282 -33.08 -6.15 2.64
CA ALA A 282 -32.51 -4.87 3.01
C ALA A 282 -33.27 -3.70 2.39
N THR A 283 -33.15 -2.52 2.98
CA THR A 283 -33.66 -1.25 2.44
C THR A 283 -32.51 -0.45 1.88
N ILE A 284 -32.70 0.17 0.72
CA ILE A 284 -31.73 1.08 0.13
C ILE A 284 -31.83 2.42 0.85
N ASP A 285 -30.76 2.84 1.49
CA ASP A 285 -30.68 4.14 2.15
C ASP A 285 -30.27 5.23 1.16
N ARG A 286 -29.31 4.90 0.26
CA ARG A 286 -28.76 5.84 -0.72
C ARG A 286 -28.11 5.14 -1.90
N ILE A 287 -28.27 5.73 -3.08
CA ILE A 287 -27.57 5.31 -4.33
C ILE A 287 -26.63 6.45 -4.74
N ALA A 288 -25.33 6.16 -4.85
CA ALA A 288 -24.31 7.08 -5.32
C ALA A 288 -23.68 6.57 -6.63
N VAL A 289 -23.87 7.32 -7.71
CA VAL A 289 -23.29 6.99 -9.04
C VAL A 289 -21.90 7.62 -9.16
N LEU A 290 -20.85 6.79 -9.20
CA LEU A 290 -19.45 7.18 -9.23
C LEU A 290 -18.81 6.72 -10.56
N GLY A 291 -19.02 7.50 -11.62
CA GLY A 291 -18.53 7.12 -12.94
C GLY A 291 -19.24 5.87 -13.49
N PHE A 292 -18.51 4.77 -13.71
CA PHE A 292 -19.05 3.48 -14.16
C PHE A 292 -19.59 2.63 -12.99
N GLU A 293 -19.17 2.92 -11.78
CA GLU A 293 -19.52 2.24 -10.55
C GLU A 293 -20.72 2.90 -9.88
N VAL A 294 -21.57 2.09 -9.27
CA VAL A 294 -22.68 2.55 -8.44
C VAL A 294 -22.54 1.94 -7.07
N ARG A 295 -22.44 2.80 -6.06
CA ARG A 295 -22.43 2.42 -4.65
C ARG A 295 -23.84 2.48 -4.11
N VAL A 296 -24.32 1.37 -3.56
CA VAL A 296 -25.63 1.26 -2.92
C VAL A 296 -25.41 1.06 -1.43
N GLU A 297 -25.82 2.04 -0.64
CA GLU A 297 -25.82 1.97 0.82
C GLU A 297 -27.15 1.35 1.27
N LEU A 298 -27.06 0.32 2.10
CA LEU A 298 -28.20 -0.52 2.49
C LEU A 298 -28.22 -0.75 4.00
N THR A 299 -29.42 -0.90 4.55
CA THR A 299 -29.61 -1.36 5.93
C THR A 299 -30.34 -2.70 5.93
N SER A 300 -29.76 -3.69 6.62
CA SER A 300 -30.35 -5.02 6.78
C SER A 300 -31.67 -4.93 7.56
N ALA A 301 -32.75 -5.50 7.02
CA ALA A 301 -34.04 -5.54 7.71
C ALA A 301 -34.04 -6.45 8.95
N LEU A 302 -33.10 -7.42 9.03
CA LEU A 302 -33.03 -8.36 10.15
C LEU A 302 -32.18 -7.81 11.31
N THR A 303 -31.01 -7.26 11.00
CA THR A 303 -30.01 -6.87 12.01
C THR A 303 -29.94 -5.37 12.23
N ASN A 304 -30.62 -4.58 11.39
CA ASN A 304 -30.53 -3.12 11.35
C ASN A 304 -29.09 -2.60 11.23
N THR A 305 -28.20 -3.39 10.60
CA THR A 305 -26.80 -3.02 10.38
C THR A 305 -26.64 -2.43 8.98
N PRO A 306 -25.91 -1.29 8.83
CA PRO A 306 -25.62 -0.73 7.52
C PRO A 306 -24.51 -1.52 6.84
N PHE A 307 -24.59 -1.64 5.52
CA PHE A 307 -23.56 -2.21 4.66
C PHE A 307 -23.64 -1.59 3.26
N THR A 308 -22.63 -1.83 2.45
CA THR A 308 -22.55 -1.25 1.10
C THR A 308 -22.41 -2.39 0.08
N ALA A 309 -23.17 -2.29 -1.01
CA ALA A 309 -22.99 -3.08 -2.24
C ALA A 309 -22.45 -2.18 -3.34
N GLN A 310 -21.72 -2.78 -4.27
CA GLN A 310 -21.20 -2.11 -5.46
C GLN A 310 -21.72 -2.83 -6.68
N ILE A 311 -22.45 -2.11 -7.55
CA ILE A 311 -23.05 -2.64 -8.77
C ILE A 311 -22.63 -1.79 -9.97
N THR A 312 -22.95 -2.24 -11.18
CA THR A 312 -22.74 -1.44 -12.38
C THR A 312 -23.92 -0.49 -12.67
N ARG A 313 -23.70 0.50 -13.54
CA ARG A 313 -24.80 1.35 -14.02
C ARG A 313 -25.88 0.54 -14.76
N GLY A 314 -25.46 -0.46 -15.54
CA GLY A 314 -26.40 -1.35 -16.23
C GLY A 314 -27.28 -2.11 -15.25
N ASP A 315 -26.74 -2.59 -14.14
CA ASP A 315 -27.52 -3.26 -13.09
C ASP A 315 -28.50 -2.29 -12.42
N LEU A 316 -28.07 -1.06 -12.12
CA LEU A 316 -28.94 -0.04 -11.56
C LEU A 316 -30.17 0.23 -12.46
N GLU A 317 -29.95 0.39 -13.77
CA GLU A 317 -30.99 0.66 -14.75
C GLU A 317 -31.89 -0.58 -14.95
N ALA A 318 -31.31 -1.76 -15.10
CA ALA A 318 -32.06 -3.01 -15.30
C ALA A 318 -32.94 -3.36 -14.09
N LEU A 319 -32.47 -3.12 -12.90
CA LEU A 319 -33.20 -3.33 -11.66
C LEU A 319 -34.12 -2.15 -11.29
N GLY A 320 -33.94 -0.97 -11.92
CA GLY A 320 -34.74 0.21 -11.69
C GLY A 320 -34.71 0.66 -10.21
N LEU A 321 -33.55 0.54 -9.54
CA LEU A 321 -33.42 0.81 -8.10
C LEU A 321 -33.55 2.29 -7.76
N ARG A 322 -34.15 2.57 -6.60
CA ARG A 322 -34.32 3.91 -6.06
C ARG A 322 -34.05 3.90 -4.54
N ASP A 323 -33.71 5.05 -4.00
CA ASP A 323 -33.64 5.24 -2.56
C ASP A 323 -34.98 4.89 -1.90
N GLY A 324 -34.92 4.17 -0.78
CA GLY A 324 -36.09 3.67 -0.06
C GLY A 324 -36.63 2.32 -0.54
N ASP A 325 -36.16 1.79 -1.67
CA ASP A 325 -36.59 0.49 -2.16
C ASP A 325 -36.17 -0.65 -1.22
N THR A 326 -37.06 -1.66 -1.15
CA THR A 326 -36.73 -2.94 -0.52
C THR A 326 -36.12 -3.86 -1.55
N VAL A 327 -34.97 -4.44 -1.24
CA VAL A 327 -34.22 -5.37 -2.11
C VAL A 327 -33.80 -6.60 -1.34
N TYR A 328 -33.34 -7.60 -2.09
CA TYR A 328 -32.74 -8.82 -1.55
C TYR A 328 -31.29 -8.88 -1.99
N VAL A 329 -30.42 -9.18 -1.04
CA VAL A 329 -28.97 -9.19 -1.26
C VAL A 329 -28.34 -10.49 -0.81
N ARG A 330 -27.29 -10.90 -1.48
CA ARG A 330 -26.53 -12.12 -1.17
C ARG A 330 -25.05 -11.89 -1.47
N ALA A 331 -24.16 -12.43 -0.63
CA ALA A 331 -22.75 -12.54 -0.99
C ALA A 331 -22.57 -13.65 -2.04
N THR A 332 -21.90 -13.34 -3.15
CA THR A 332 -21.52 -14.33 -4.17
C THR A 332 -20.20 -15.00 -3.82
N ARG A 333 -19.38 -14.32 -3.02
CA ARG A 333 -18.10 -14.83 -2.51
C ARG A 333 -17.86 -14.33 -1.08
N VAL A 334 -17.46 -15.23 -0.21
CA VAL A 334 -17.02 -14.92 1.14
C VAL A 334 -15.55 -15.31 1.24
N PRO A 335 -14.61 -14.34 1.39
CA PRO A 335 -13.20 -14.68 1.54
C PRO A 335 -12.95 -15.55 2.78
N THR A 336 -12.17 -16.61 2.62
CA THR A 336 -11.72 -17.41 3.76
C THR A 336 -10.59 -16.67 4.47
N ILE A 337 -10.85 -16.16 5.66
CA ILE A 337 -9.84 -15.49 6.49
C ILE A 337 -9.15 -16.57 7.35
N ALA A 338 -7.85 -16.78 7.15
CA ALA A 338 -7.07 -17.72 7.94
C ALA A 338 -7.08 -17.28 9.42
N GLY A 339 -7.57 -18.15 10.32
CA GLY A 339 -7.61 -17.89 11.77
C GLY A 339 -8.87 -17.25 12.30
N SER A 340 -9.86 -16.93 11.47
CA SER A 340 -11.19 -16.55 11.93
C SER A 340 -12.01 -17.83 12.18
N GLN A 341 -11.96 -18.34 13.42
CA GLN A 341 -13.13 -19.04 13.93
C GLN A 341 -14.24 -17.98 13.96
N ALA A 342 -15.28 -18.17 13.17
CA ALA A 342 -16.51 -17.40 13.24
C ALA A 342 -17.06 -17.55 14.67
N VAL A 343 -16.72 -16.60 15.53
CA VAL A 343 -17.42 -16.41 16.79
C VAL A 343 -18.71 -15.72 16.39
N LEU A 344 -19.73 -16.52 16.13
CA LEU A 344 -21.10 -16.07 16.17
C LEU A 344 -21.33 -15.51 17.57
N PRO A 345 -21.66 -14.24 17.77
CA PRO A 345 -22.13 -13.79 19.06
C PRO A 345 -23.47 -14.48 19.30
N SER A 346 -23.52 -15.36 20.33
CA SER A 346 -24.76 -15.86 20.89
C SER A 346 -25.66 -14.68 21.25
N PRO A 347 -26.95 -14.73 20.97
CA PRO A 347 -27.89 -13.71 21.38
C PRO A 347 -28.14 -13.87 22.89
N GLU A 348 -27.27 -13.34 23.74
CA GLU A 348 -27.61 -13.17 25.15
C GLU A 348 -28.16 -11.77 25.39
N ALA A 349 -29.38 -11.85 25.83
CA ALA A 349 -30.34 -10.88 26.30
C ALA A 349 -29.76 -9.60 26.92
N GLY A 350 -30.35 -8.49 26.48
CA GLY A 350 -30.24 -7.22 27.16
C GLY A 350 -30.57 -7.26 28.63
N LYS A 351 -29.69 -6.70 29.43
CA LYS A 351 -30.01 -6.07 30.69
C LYS A 351 -29.32 -4.70 30.73
N ALA A 352 -30.15 -3.68 30.58
CA ALA A 352 -29.76 -2.32 30.87
C ALA A 352 -29.41 -2.18 32.37
N PRO A 353 -28.34 -1.52 32.75
CA PRO A 353 -28.22 -0.97 34.09
C PRO A 353 -28.89 0.41 34.15
N GLY A 354 -29.73 0.53 35.17
CA GLY A 354 -30.57 1.67 35.42
C GLY A 354 -29.83 2.97 35.63
N ALA A 355 -30.54 4.00 35.31
CA ALA A 355 -30.28 5.40 35.67
C ALA A 355 -30.29 5.55 37.20
N THR A 356 -29.22 6.12 37.74
CA THR A 356 -29.25 6.83 39.00
C THR A 356 -28.68 8.22 38.80
N ALA A 357 -29.47 9.12 39.26
CA ALA A 357 -29.33 10.56 39.09
C ALA A 357 -28.32 11.19 40.07
N ALA A 358 -27.88 12.33 39.64
CA ALA A 358 -27.69 13.59 40.38
C ALA A 358 -26.37 13.81 41.12
N SER A 359 -25.89 15.00 40.84
CA SER A 359 -25.44 16.04 41.77
C SER A 359 -23.93 16.08 42.04
N GLU A 360 -23.39 17.11 41.56
CA GLU A 360 -22.63 18.20 42.20
C GLU A 360 -21.48 18.69 41.31
N ALA A 361 -21.60 19.96 40.91
CA ALA A 361 -20.49 20.75 40.40
C ALA A 361 -19.67 21.29 41.58
N PRO A 362 -18.39 21.54 41.43
CA PRO A 362 -17.76 22.65 42.12
C PRO A 362 -17.20 23.67 41.10
N GLU A 363 -17.62 24.86 41.32
CA GLU A 363 -17.02 26.18 41.43
C GLU A 363 -15.72 26.48 40.69
N ALA A 364 -15.77 27.58 40.00
CA ALA A 364 -14.72 28.30 39.32
C ALA A 364 -13.59 28.73 40.27
N ALA A 365 -12.35 28.57 39.83
CA ALA A 365 -11.20 29.28 40.37
C ALA A 365 -10.54 30.12 39.27
N GLU A 366 -10.33 31.34 39.63
CA GLU A 366 -9.87 32.53 38.94
C GLU A 366 -8.57 32.35 38.15
N THR A 367 -8.51 33.02 37.01
CA THR A 367 -7.31 33.39 36.27
C THR A 367 -6.53 34.50 37.02
N PRO A 368 -5.23 34.50 37.04
CA PRO A 368 -4.46 35.72 37.18
C PRO A 368 -3.87 36.20 35.85
N ASP A 369 -3.85 37.51 35.78
CA ASP A 369 -3.44 38.43 34.74
C ASP A 369 -2.13 38.11 34.03
N ALA A 370 -2.18 38.42 32.74
CA ALA A 370 -1.00 38.76 31.92
C ALA A 370 -0.57 40.19 32.29
N ASP A 371 0.69 40.34 32.68
CA ASP A 371 1.55 41.45 32.23
C ASP A 371 2.96 41.30 32.81
N ALA A 372 3.94 41.67 32.00
CA ALA A 372 5.35 41.88 32.28
C ALA A 372 6.29 40.74 31.84
N LEU A 373 6.88 40.89 30.67
CA LEU A 373 8.32 41.27 30.54
C LEU A 373 8.70 41.36 29.05
N THR A 374 8.72 42.61 28.61
CA THR A 374 9.58 43.08 27.52
C THR A 374 10.99 43.23 28.04
N GLU A 375 12.01 43.04 27.17
CA GLU A 375 13.45 43.27 27.32
C GLU A 375 14.33 42.15 27.90
N ALA A 376 15.02 41.43 27.04
CA ALA A 376 16.48 41.38 26.82
C ALA A 376 16.78 40.39 25.67
#